data_d0f8127603f4ea8d6692b298851e7f81
#
_entry.id   d0f8127603f4ea8d6692b298851e7f81
#
_cell.length_a   1.000
_cell.length_b   1.000
_cell.length_c   1.000
_cell.angle_alpha   90.00
_cell.angle_beta   90.00
_cell.angle_gamma   90.00
#
_symmetry.space_group_name_H-M   'P 1'
#
loop_
_entity.id
_entity.type
_entity.pdbx_description
1 polymer ?
#
loop_
_entity_poly.entity_id
_entity_poly.type
_entity_poly.pdbx_seq_one_letter_code
_entity_poly.pdbx_strand_id
1 'polypeptide(L)'
;MSTNTPPVSVQLYTLREASAEDFDSVLEKVALLGFKAVEPFNLFGKTPQAFKRHIGNLGMTVSSTHFPWINRSDSIQQVVDVVQALGLTRAPGGFGPDDFKDRDAIARTIETTAGFVEALKPHGLTLFLHNHFWEFDLVDGRPAYHYLQDAVPDVEFEIDTYWAANFGQNDPAAEITRVKSRTPLIHVKDGPLVKGESHVAVGSGQMNIPALFTAVDPDVFEWAVVELDQCDTDMLTAVAASYKYLTSNHLVIGNV
;
A
#
# COMPACT_ATOMS: atom_id res chain seq x y z
N MET A 1 -26.40 -5.62 -5.53
CA MET A 1 -25.07 -5.19 -5.06
C MET A 1 -24.08 -5.66 -6.10
N SER A 2 -23.41 -4.76 -6.76
CA SER A 2 -22.37 -5.15 -7.75
C SER A 2 -21.19 -5.68 -6.93
N THR A 3 -20.96 -7.00 -6.99
CA THR A 3 -19.79 -7.63 -6.37
C THR A 3 -18.61 -7.43 -7.32
N ASN A 4 -18.08 -6.23 -7.36
CA ASN A 4 -16.86 -5.99 -8.11
C ASN A 4 -15.68 -6.47 -7.24
N THR A 5 -15.35 -7.77 -7.38
CA THR A 5 -14.20 -8.35 -6.67
C THR A 5 -12.93 -7.64 -7.16
N PRO A 6 -12.13 -7.02 -6.27
CA PRO A 6 -10.99 -6.21 -6.66
C PRO A 6 -9.86 -7.07 -7.27
N PRO A 7 -9.07 -6.52 -8.18
CA PRO A 7 -7.87 -7.18 -8.66
C PRO A 7 -6.77 -7.19 -7.59
N VAL A 8 -5.88 -8.21 -7.68
CA VAL A 8 -4.75 -8.37 -6.77
C VAL A 8 -3.46 -7.84 -7.36
N SER A 9 -2.72 -7.09 -6.55
CA SER A 9 -1.36 -6.61 -6.78
C SER A 9 -0.40 -7.16 -5.73
N VAL A 10 0.90 -6.99 -5.95
CA VAL A 10 1.95 -7.26 -4.97
C VAL A 10 2.89 -6.08 -4.84
N GLN A 11 3.20 -5.68 -3.59
CA GLN A 11 4.26 -4.71 -3.30
C GLN A 11 5.61 -5.40 -3.46
N LEU A 12 6.43 -4.89 -4.40
CA LEU A 12 7.72 -5.51 -4.74
C LEU A 12 8.79 -5.38 -3.65
N TYR A 13 8.58 -4.54 -2.62
CA TYR A 13 9.43 -4.52 -1.43
C TYR A 13 9.48 -5.89 -0.75
N THR A 14 8.39 -6.64 -0.80
CA THR A 14 8.31 -8.03 -0.35
C THR A 14 9.40 -8.90 -0.96
N LEU A 15 9.72 -8.69 -2.22
CA LEU A 15 10.68 -9.48 -3.00
C LEU A 15 12.01 -8.73 -3.23
N ARG A 16 12.34 -7.73 -2.38
CA ARG A 16 13.49 -6.82 -2.57
C ARG A 16 14.83 -7.53 -2.67
N GLU A 17 15.06 -8.58 -1.88
CA GLU A 17 16.32 -9.31 -1.88
C GLU A 17 16.50 -10.07 -3.20
N ALA A 18 15.52 -10.87 -3.60
CA ALA A 18 15.52 -11.54 -4.90
C ALA A 18 15.56 -10.55 -6.08
N SER A 19 14.88 -9.41 -5.97
CA SER A 19 14.89 -8.34 -6.98
C SER A 19 16.26 -7.67 -7.13
N ALA A 20 17.05 -7.62 -6.07
CA ALA A 20 18.42 -7.11 -6.14
C ALA A 20 19.36 -8.07 -6.88
N GLU A 21 19.05 -9.37 -6.89
CA GLU A 21 19.81 -10.39 -7.62
C GLU A 21 19.38 -10.47 -9.09
N ASP A 22 18.07 -10.64 -9.35
CA ASP A 22 17.50 -10.75 -10.70
C ASP A 22 16.07 -10.23 -10.75
N PHE A 23 15.93 -8.93 -11.01
CA PHE A 23 14.64 -8.26 -11.03
C PHE A 23 13.69 -8.77 -12.11
N ASP A 24 14.21 -9.08 -13.30
CA ASP A 24 13.38 -9.54 -14.40
C ASP A 24 12.81 -10.93 -14.13
N SER A 25 13.62 -11.85 -13.58
CA SER A 25 13.14 -13.16 -13.13
C SER A 25 12.08 -13.06 -12.03
N VAL A 26 12.20 -12.12 -11.10
CA VAL A 26 11.17 -11.88 -10.07
C VAL A 26 9.84 -11.46 -10.70
N LEU A 27 9.87 -10.51 -11.64
CA LEU A 27 8.66 -10.03 -12.33
C LEU A 27 7.99 -11.14 -13.13
N GLU A 28 8.76 -11.99 -13.83
CA GLU A 28 8.25 -13.16 -14.53
C GLU A 28 7.55 -14.14 -13.57
N LYS A 29 8.16 -14.44 -12.42
CA LYS A 29 7.56 -15.31 -11.40
C LYS A 29 6.26 -14.74 -10.83
N VAL A 30 6.21 -13.43 -10.55
CA VAL A 30 5.00 -12.75 -10.10
C VAL A 30 3.88 -12.85 -11.14
N ALA A 31 4.21 -12.66 -12.44
CA ALA A 31 3.25 -12.83 -13.53
C ALA A 31 2.73 -14.28 -13.63
N LEU A 32 3.64 -15.26 -13.51
CA LEU A 32 3.27 -16.70 -13.54
C LEU A 32 2.40 -17.11 -12.35
N LEU A 33 2.52 -16.46 -11.20
CA LEU A 33 1.62 -16.67 -10.06
C LEU A 33 0.20 -16.18 -10.33
N GLY A 34 0.01 -15.27 -11.32
CA GLY A 34 -1.29 -14.76 -11.71
C GLY A 34 -1.63 -13.39 -11.13
N PHE A 35 -0.69 -12.64 -10.57
CA PHE A 35 -0.95 -11.26 -10.15
C PHE A 35 -1.34 -10.39 -11.34
N LYS A 36 -2.32 -9.50 -11.12
CA LYS A 36 -2.76 -8.55 -12.17
C LYS A 36 -1.88 -7.30 -12.24
N ALA A 37 -1.23 -6.98 -11.13
CA ALA A 37 -0.42 -5.78 -11.04
C ALA A 37 0.74 -5.94 -10.05
N VAL A 38 1.63 -4.98 -10.11
CA VAL A 38 2.71 -4.78 -9.14
C VAL A 38 2.72 -3.35 -8.64
N GLU A 39 3.21 -3.17 -7.41
CA GLU A 39 3.52 -1.89 -6.83
C GLU A 39 5.03 -1.81 -6.58
N PRO A 40 5.78 -0.99 -7.35
CA PRO A 40 7.21 -0.86 -7.18
C PRO A 40 7.57 0.08 -6.03
N PHE A 41 8.62 -0.28 -5.27
CA PHE A 41 9.34 0.59 -4.33
C PHE A 41 10.69 1.05 -4.91
N ASN A 42 11.11 0.46 -6.00
CA ASN A 42 12.33 0.74 -6.75
C ASN A 42 12.15 0.23 -8.17
N LEU A 43 12.83 0.85 -9.13
CA LEU A 43 12.79 0.44 -10.55
C LEU A 43 14.06 -0.32 -11.00
N PHE A 44 14.99 -0.56 -10.09
CA PHE A 44 16.24 -1.31 -10.32
C PHE A 44 16.97 -0.88 -11.61
N GLY A 45 17.16 0.44 -11.76
CA GLY A 45 17.86 1.03 -12.89
C GLY A 45 17.04 1.17 -14.18
N LYS A 46 15.80 0.68 -14.23
CA LYS A 46 14.92 0.92 -15.37
C LYS A 46 14.35 2.35 -15.32
N THR A 47 14.13 2.96 -16.47
CA THR A 47 13.30 4.17 -16.53
C THR A 47 11.84 3.79 -16.26
N PRO A 48 11.00 4.71 -15.72
CA PRO A 48 9.58 4.43 -15.48
C PRO A 48 8.84 3.91 -16.72
N GLN A 49 9.13 4.48 -17.90
CA GLN A 49 8.54 4.02 -19.16
C GLN A 49 8.99 2.60 -19.54
N ALA A 50 10.28 2.27 -19.32
CA ALA A 50 10.79 0.93 -19.59
C ALA A 50 10.20 -0.10 -18.63
N PHE A 51 10.07 0.25 -17.34
CA PHE A 51 9.43 -0.58 -16.34
C PHE A 51 7.96 -0.84 -16.71
N LYS A 52 7.17 0.21 -16.99
CA LYS A 52 5.77 0.08 -17.39
C LYS A 52 5.60 -0.84 -18.62
N ARG A 53 6.44 -0.68 -19.65
CA ARG A 53 6.39 -1.57 -20.83
C ARG A 53 6.72 -3.02 -20.48
N HIS A 54 7.72 -3.23 -19.63
CA HIS A 54 8.11 -4.57 -19.20
C HIS A 54 6.96 -5.27 -18.47
N ILE A 55 6.35 -4.60 -17.49
CA ILE A 55 5.17 -5.09 -16.76
C ILE A 55 4.01 -5.40 -17.74
N GLY A 56 3.75 -4.51 -18.70
CA GLY A 56 2.73 -4.72 -19.74
C GLY A 56 3.00 -5.94 -20.62
N ASN A 57 4.26 -6.19 -20.99
CA ASN A 57 4.64 -7.39 -21.78
C ASN A 57 4.43 -8.69 -20.99
N LEU A 58 4.44 -8.64 -19.66
CA LEU A 58 4.14 -9.78 -18.78
C LEU A 58 2.62 -9.94 -18.50
N GLY A 59 1.77 -9.11 -19.13
CA GLY A 59 0.31 -9.17 -18.93
C GLY A 59 -0.16 -8.55 -17.62
N MET A 60 0.68 -7.76 -16.96
CA MET A 60 0.38 -7.06 -15.71
C MET A 60 0.27 -5.55 -15.94
N THR A 61 -0.17 -4.83 -14.91
CA THR A 61 -0.16 -3.37 -14.84
C THR A 61 0.61 -2.88 -13.61
N VAL A 62 0.78 -1.57 -13.49
CA VAL A 62 1.25 -0.92 -12.26
C VAL A 62 0.03 -0.42 -11.50
N SER A 63 -0.23 -0.95 -10.30
CA SER A 63 -1.41 -0.58 -9.49
C SER A 63 -1.25 0.78 -8.81
N SER A 64 -0.07 1.00 -8.28
CA SER A 64 0.37 2.15 -7.50
C SER A 64 1.89 2.15 -7.45
N THR A 65 2.50 3.03 -6.70
CA THR A 65 3.96 3.05 -6.52
C THR A 65 4.33 3.61 -5.15
N HIS A 66 5.39 3.07 -4.56
CA HIS A 66 6.09 3.66 -3.42
C HIS A 66 7.41 4.34 -3.84
N PHE A 67 7.57 4.65 -5.12
CA PHE A 67 8.78 5.29 -5.65
C PHE A 67 8.44 6.35 -6.71
N PRO A 68 9.04 7.56 -6.57
CA PRO A 68 9.64 8.08 -5.35
C PRO A 68 8.56 8.57 -4.36
N TRP A 69 8.83 8.51 -3.07
CA TRP A 69 7.96 9.06 -2.06
C TRP A 69 8.00 10.58 -2.05
N ILE A 70 6.84 11.23 -1.86
CA ILE A 70 6.82 12.62 -1.45
C ILE A 70 7.15 12.67 0.04
N ASN A 71 8.23 13.35 0.35
CA ASN A 71 8.63 13.71 1.71
C ASN A 71 9.05 15.18 1.76
N ARG A 72 9.45 15.67 2.92
CA ARG A 72 9.76 17.11 3.14
C ARG A 72 10.89 17.67 2.28
N SER A 73 11.78 16.84 1.77
CA SER A 73 13.00 17.24 1.07
C SER A 73 12.92 17.08 -0.44
N ASP A 74 11.91 16.42 -0.97
CA ASP A 74 11.92 15.97 -2.35
C ASP A 74 11.32 16.95 -3.33
N SER A 75 11.79 16.84 -4.55
CA SER A 75 11.24 17.56 -5.67
C SER A 75 9.88 16.99 -6.06
N ILE A 76 8.81 17.73 -5.86
CA ILE A 76 7.47 17.41 -6.36
C ILE A 76 7.51 17.05 -7.84
N GLN A 77 8.32 17.78 -8.64
CA GLN A 77 8.43 17.53 -10.08
C GLN A 77 8.95 16.13 -10.38
N GLN A 78 9.93 15.62 -9.62
CA GLN A 78 10.44 14.26 -9.83
C GLN A 78 9.36 13.22 -9.58
N VAL A 79 8.55 13.39 -8.53
CA VAL A 79 7.43 12.49 -8.24
C VAL A 79 6.40 12.55 -9.36
N VAL A 80 6.02 13.74 -9.79
CA VAL A 80 5.07 13.96 -10.90
C VAL A 80 5.55 13.25 -12.17
N ASP A 81 6.82 13.44 -12.55
CA ASP A 81 7.38 12.84 -13.77
C ASP A 81 7.35 11.31 -13.73
N VAL A 82 7.70 10.71 -12.60
CA VAL A 82 7.68 9.24 -12.44
C VAL A 82 6.26 8.70 -12.44
N VAL A 83 5.37 9.27 -11.64
CA VAL A 83 3.97 8.84 -11.49
C VAL A 83 3.24 8.91 -12.84
N GLN A 84 3.38 10.03 -13.59
CA GLN A 84 2.78 10.18 -14.90
C GLN A 84 3.40 9.22 -15.93
N ALA A 85 4.71 8.99 -15.90
CA ALA A 85 5.37 8.05 -16.78
C ALA A 85 4.97 6.58 -16.52
N LEU A 86 4.67 6.23 -15.29
CA LEU A 86 4.06 4.95 -14.93
C LEU A 86 2.58 4.88 -15.36
N GLY A 87 1.96 6.01 -15.65
CA GLY A 87 0.54 6.11 -16.04
C GLY A 87 -0.41 6.09 -14.87
N LEU A 88 0.07 6.52 -13.71
CA LEU A 88 -0.69 6.61 -12.47
C LEU A 88 -1.26 8.02 -12.28
N THR A 89 -2.29 8.11 -11.46
CA THR A 89 -2.96 9.37 -11.10
C THR A 89 -2.76 9.74 -9.62
N ARG A 90 -2.07 8.87 -8.87
CA ARG A 90 -1.82 9.04 -7.44
C ARG A 90 -0.34 9.08 -7.15
N ALA A 91 0.07 10.05 -6.35
CA ALA A 91 1.44 10.23 -5.89
C ALA A 91 1.58 9.68 -4.46
N PRO A 92 2.60 8.84 -4.18
CA PRO A 92 2.78 8.22 -2.87
C PRO A 92 3.40 9.19 -1.87
N GLY A 93 2.93 9.14 -0.63
CA GLY A 93 3.55 9.85 0.47
C GLY A 93 3.48 9.06 1.77
N GLY A 94 4.35 9.38 2.70
CA GLY A 94 4.37 8.79 4.03
C GLY A 94 5.32 9.55 4.95
N PHE A 95 5.16 9.28 6.24
CA PHE A 95 5.86 10.00 7.30
C PHE A 95 6.47 9.04 8.31
N GLY A 96 7.50 9.50 9.01
CA GLY A 96 8.17 8.71 10.03
C GLY A 96 7.51 8.83 11.42
N PRO A 97 7.98 8.04 12.40
CA PRO A 97 7.42 8.06 13.75
C PRO A 97 7.56 9.42 14.45
N ASP A 98 8.59 10.19 14.15
CA ASP A 98 8.77 11.55 14.72
C ASP A 98 7.70 12.55 14.26
N ASP A 99 7.01 12.26 13.16
CA ASP A 99 5.97 13.11 12.58
C ASP A 99 4.61 12.95 13.28
N PHE A 100 4.47 11.89 14.09
CA PHE A 100 3.24 11.56 14.82
C PHE A 100 3.41 11.49 16.34
N LYS A 101 4.60 11.80 16.87
CA LYS A 101 4.95 11.59 18.29
C LYS A 101 4.19 12.48 19.29
N ASP A 102 3.71 13.64 18.86
CA ASP A 102 2.99 14.60 19.68
C ASP A 102 2.12 15.54 18.83
N ARG A 103 1.29 16.37 19.48
CA ARG A 103 0.38 17.30 18.81
C ARG A 103 1.06 18.30 17.90
N ASP A 104 2.22 18.79 18.30
CA ASP A 104 2.95 19.77 17.50
C ASP A 104 3.57 19.13 16.25
N ALA A 105 4.05 17.91 16.35
CA ALA A 105 4.52 17.13 15.23
C ALA A 105 3.38 16.83 14.25
N ILE A 106 2.22 16.37 14.75
CA ILE A 106 1.02 16.11 13.96
C ILE A 106 0.56 17.38 13.24
N ALA A 107 0.55 18.54 13.91
CA ALA A 107 0.15 19.81 13.30
C ALA A 107 1.05 20.18 12.11
N ARG A 108 2.37 20.02 12.26
CA ARG A 108 3.33 20.24 11.15
C ARG A 108 3.14 19.24 10.01
N THR A 109 2.84 18.00 10.33
CA THR A 109 2.58 16.95 9.34
C THR A 109 1.31 17.23 8.54
N ILE A 110 0.27 17.70 9.20
CA ILE A 110 -0.98 18.15 8.55
C ILE A 110 -0.70 19.32 7.59
N GLU A 111 0.04 20.35 8.03
CA GLU A 111 0.41 21.50 7.19
C GLU A 111 1.24 21.06 5.98
N THR A 112 2.23 20.19 6.19
CA THR A 112 3.06 19.64 5.12
C THR A 112 2.23 18.84 4.12
N THR A 113 1.33 17.99 4.61
CA THR A 113 0.43 17.19 3.78
C THR A 113 -0.50 18.06 2.93
N ALA A 114 -1.09 19.08 3.53
CA ALA A 114 -1.93 20.04 2.79
C ALA A 114 -1.12 20.75 1.70
N GLY A 115 0.14 21.11 1.98
CA GLY A 115 1.05 21.69 1.00
C GLY A 115 1.32 20.76 -0.19
N PHE A 116 1.50 19.45 0.06
CA PHE A 116 1.69 18.47 -1.02
C PHE A 116 0.43 18.29 -1.87
N VAL A 117 -0.75 18.25 -1.25
CA VAL A 117 -2.02 18.20 -1.98
C VAL A 117 -2.13 19.38 -2.93
N GLU A 118 -1.89 20.60 -2.45
CA GLU A 118 -1.96 21.81 -3.31
C GLU A 118 -0.91 21.80 -4.43
N ALA A 119 0.29 21.28 -4.16
CA ALA A 119 1.36 21.19 -5.16
C ALA A 119 1.08 20.15 -6.25
N LEU A 120 0.31 19.10 -5.97
CA LEU A 120 -0.05 18.05 -6.93
C LEU A 120 -1.27 18.40 -7.80
N LYS A 121 -2.18 19.24 -7.32
CA LYS A 121 -3.41 19.63 -8.04
C LYS A 121 -3.16 20.14 -9.46
N PRO A 122 -2.18 21.03 -9.74
CA PRO A 122 -1.91 21.52 -11.10
C PRO A 122 -1.50 20.42 -12.08
N HIS A 123 -1.01 19.29 -11.57
CA HIS A 123 -0.58 18.14 -12.35
C HIS A 123 -1.68 17.08 -12.54
N GLY A 124 -2.87 17.31 -11.96
CA GLY A 124 -3.98 16.35 -11.99
C GLY A 124 -3.72 15.09 -11.17
N LEU A 125 -2.86 15.18 -10.16
CA LEU A 125 -2.52 14.06 -9.28
C LEU A 125 -3.13 14.24 -7.90
N THR A 126 -3.53 13.13 -7.29
CA THR A 126 -3.97 13.04 -5.90
C THR A 126 -2.83 12.49 -5.04
N LEU A 127 -2.66 13.02 -3.84
CA LEU A 127 -1.77 12.43 -2.84
C LEU A 127 -2.46 11.25 -2.19
N PHE A 128 -1.78 10.09 -2.11
CA PHE A 128 -2.18 9.06 -1.16
C PHE A 128 -1.10 8.85 -0.10
N LEU A 129 -1.51 8.50 1.10
CA LEU A 129 -0.63 8.19 2.21
C LEU A 129 -0.74 6.71 2.58
N HIS A 130 0.43 6.09 2.77
CA HIS A 130 0.57 4.77 3.35
C HIS A 130 0.97 4.89 4.82
N ASN A 131 0.42 4.02 5.67
CA ASN A 131 0.69 3.99 7.10
C ASN A 131 1.57 2.81 7.50
N HIS A 132 2.23 2.99 8.65
CA HIS A 132 2.80 1.95 9.48
C HIS A 132 2.04 1.88 10.80
N PHE A 133 2.64 1.30 11.86
CA PHE A 133 1.95 1.16 13.14
C PHE A 133 1.99 2.44 13.99
N TRP A 134 3.03 3.28 13.86
CA TRP A 134 3.21 4.48 14.71
C TRP A 134 2.17 5.58 14.45
N GLU A 135 1.54 5.62 13.30
CA GLU A 135 0.41 6.50 13.02
C GLU A 135 -0.81 6.18 13.89
N PHE A 136 -0.86 4.95 14.41
CA PHE A 136 -1.95 4.49 15.26
C PHE A 136 -1.59 4.51 16.75
N ASP A 137 -0.40 4.96 17.14
CA ASP A 137 -0.09 5.27 18.52
C ASP A 137 -0.96 6.41 19.04
N LEU A 138 -1.31 6.35 20.32
CA LEU A 138 -2.24 7.32 20.91
C LEU A 138 -1.53 8.62 21.31
N VAL A 139 -2.05 9.73 20.79
CA VAL A 139 -1.74 11.08 21.22
C VAL A 139 -3.00 11.71 21.80
N ASP A 140 -2.97 12.11 23.08
CA ASP A 140 -4.15 12.60 23.82
C ASP A 140 -5.35 11.63 23.77
N GLY A 141 -5.10 10.32 23.84
CA GLY A 141 -6.14 9.29 23.88
C GLY A 141 -6.78 8.99 22.52
N ARG A 142 -6.22 9.45 21.42
CA ARG A 142 -6.71 9.25 20.06
C ARG A 142 -5.57 8.83 19.14
N PRO A 143 -5.76 7.86 18.19
CA PRO A 143 -4.75 7.54 17.19
C PRO A 143 -4.27 8.79 16.45
N ALA A 144 -2.95 8.94 16.36
CA ALA A 144 -2.34 10.13 15.78
C ALA A 144 -2.77 10.35 14.33
N TYR A 145 -2.93 9.28 13.56
CA TYR A 145 -3.37 9.35 12.17
C TYR A 145 -4.75 9.98 11.98
N HIS A 146 -5.67 9.78 12.95
CA HIS A 146 -7.01 10.33 12.88
C HIS A 146 -7.04 11.86 12.83
N TYR A 147 -6.05 12.54 13.44
CA TYR A 147 -5.96 14.00 13.35
C TYR A 147 -5.67 14.47 11.93
N LEU A 148 -4.76 13.77 11.23
CA LEU A 148 -4.42 14.06 9.84
C LEU A 148 -5.60 13.72 8.91
N GLN A 149 -6.21 12.55 9.10
CA GLN A 149 -7.35 12.10 8.31
C GLN A 149 -8.53 13.08 8.33
N ASP A 150 -8.77 13.72 9.49
CA ASP A 150 -9.85 14.70 9.64
C ASP A 150 -9.49 16.08 9.08
N ALA A 151 -8.20 16.45 9.19
CA ALA A 151 -7.75 17.79 8.83
C ALA A 151 -7.50 17.97 7.32
N VAL A 152 -7.18 16.89 6.58
CA VAL A 152 -6.85 16.95 5.14
C VAL A 152 -7.79 16.05 4.34
N PRO A 153 -8.97 16.55 3.96
CA PRO A 153 -10.01 15.75 3.30
C PRO A 153 -9.65 15.31 1.88
N ASP A 154 -8.74 16.01 1.21
CA ASP A 154 -8.33 15.75 -0.18
C ASP A 154 -7.24 14.67 -0.31
N VAL A 155 -6.81 14.06 0.79
CA VAL A 155 -5.84 12.95 0.79
C VAL A 155 -6.57 11.63 0.66
N GLU A 156 -6.08 10.75 -0.20
CA GLU A 156 -6.47 9.34 -0.26
C GLU A 156 -5.53 8.49 0.61
N PHE A 157 -5.94 7.26 0.88
CA PHE A 157 -5.19 6.36 1.74
C PHE A 157 -4.97 5.00 1.08
N GLU A 158 -3.78 4.51 1.23
CA GLU A 158 -3.45 3.10 1.12
C GLU A 158 -3.29 2.56 2.54
N ILE A 159 -4.38 2.00 3.07
CA ILE A 159 -4.34 1.49 4.44
C ILE A 159 -3.58 0.17 4.49
N ASP A 160 -2.41 0.19 5.14
CA ASP A 160 -1.77 -1.05 5.54
C ASP A 160 -2.52 -1.63 6.73
N THR A 161 -3.18 -2.75 6.48
CA THR A 161 -4.14 -3.34 7.42
C THR A 161 -3.46 -4.00 8.62
N TYR A 162 -2.27 -4.58 8.44
CA TYR A 162 -1.52 -5.22 9.52
C TYR A 162 -0.94 -4.17 10.47
N TRP A 163 -0.36 -3.12 9.91
CA TRP A 163 0.17 -2.03 10.71
C TRP A 163 -0.96 -1.21 11.36
N ALA A 164 -2.11 -1.06 10.70
CA ALA A 164 -3.28 -0.42 11.31
C ALA A 164 -3.84 -1.21 12.51
N ALA A 165 -3.67 -2.54 12.54
CA ALA A 165 -4.03 -3.35 13.70
C ALA A 165 -3.16 -3.01 14.93
N ASN A 166 -2.02 -2.34 14.76
CA ASN A 166 -1.11 -1.92 15.83
C ASN A 166 -0.91 -3.03 16.88
N PHE A 167 -0.44 -4.18 16.41
CA PHE A 167 -0.20 -5.37 17.24
C PHE A 167 -1.44 -5.82 18.05
N GLY A 168 -2.62 -5.73 17.45
CA GLY A 168 -3.90 -6.15 18.05
C GLY A 168 -4.57 -5.10 18.96
N GLN A 169 -4.07 -3.86 18.98
CA GLN A 169 -4.66 -2.78 19.74
C GLN A 169 -5.86 -2.12 19.05
N ASN A 170 -5.92 -2.19 17.70
CA ASN A 170 -6.96 -1.59 16.89
C ASN A 170 -7.65 -2.65 16.01
N ASP A 171 -8.85 -2.34 15.54
CA ASP A 171 -9.55 -3.09 14.50
C ASP A 171 -9.27 -2.45 13.12
N PRO A 172 -8.46 -3.08 12.25
CA PRO A 172 -8.15 -2.52 10.94
C PRO A 172 -9.36 -2.39 10.02
N ALA A 173 -10.42 -3.19 10.20
CA ALA A 173 -11.65 -3.03 9.44
C ALA A 173 -12.39 -1.74 9.83
N ALA A 174 -12.33 -1.35 11.11
CA ALA A 174 -12.86 -0.06 11.57
C ALA A 174 -12.03 1.11 11.02
N GLU A 175 -10.71 0.97 10.93
CA GLU A 175 -9.83 1.99 10.34
C GLU A 175 -10.11 2.20 8.84
N ILE A 176 -10.29 1.12 8.07
CA ILE A 176 -10.74 1.21 6.68
C ILE A 176 -12.10 1.92 6.60
N THR A 177 -13.08 1.47 7.39
CA THR A 177 -14.45 2.02 7.39
C THR A 177 -14.46 3.53 7.64
N ARG A 178 -13.57 4.01 8.52
CA ARG A 178 -13.43 5.42 8.86
C ARG A 178 -13.15 6.31 7.64
N VAL A 179 -12.32 5.84 6.70
CA VAL A 179 -11.86 6.61 5.53
C VAL A 179 -12.19 5.93 4.21
N LYS A 180 -13.12 4.97 4.18
CA LYS A 180 -13.44 4.11 3.02
C LYS A 180 -13.72 4.86 1.72
N SER A 181 -14.32 6.07 1.80
CA SER A 181 -14.58 6.92 0.63
C SER A 181 -13.31 7.53 0.01
N ARG A 182 -12.16 7.30 0.62
CA ARG A 182 -10.83 7.79 0.21
C ARG A 182 -9.77 6.68 0.31
N THR A 183 -10.18 5.41 0.27
CA THR A 183 -9.28 4.25 0.40
C THR A 183 -9.35 3.40 -0.88
N PRO A 184 -8.71 3.84 -1.97
CA PRO A 184 -8.65 3.08 -3.21
C PRO A 184 -7.75 1.84 -3.11
N LEU A 185 -6.86 1.80 -2.15
CA LEU A 185 -5.83 0.77 -1.98
C LEU A 185 -5.80 0.26 -0.53
N ILE A 186 -5.56 -1.03 -0.36
CA ILE A 186 -5.16 -1.58 0.95
C ILE A 186 -3.94 -2.48 0.77
N HIS A 187 -2.99 -2.40 1.71
CA HIS A 187 -2.00 -3.45 1.88
C HIS A 187 -2.59 -4.58 2.72
N VAL A 188 -2.55 -5.78 2.15
CA VAL A 188 -3.05 -6.99 2.80
C VAL A 188 -1.85 -7.78 3.29
N LYS A 189 -1.63 -7.75 4.60
CA LYS A 189 -0.58 -8.48 5.31
C LYS A 189 -1.22 -9.39 6.36
N ASP A 190 -0.49 -10.38 6.83
CA ASP A 190 -0.90 -11.24 7.92
C ASP A 190 0.28 -11.63 8.80
N GLY A 191 0.01 -11.99 10.03
CA GLY A 191 1.05 -12.33 11.01
C GLY A 191 0.46 -12.57 12.39
N PRO A 192 1.32 -12.78 13.40
CA PRO A 192 0.91 -13.11 14.78
C PRO A 192 0.37 -11.91 15.57
N LEU A 193 0.39 -10.69 15.02
CA LEU A 193 0.06 -9.43 15.71
C LEU A 193 0.93 -9.19 16.96
N VAL A 194 2.17 -9.62 16.90
CA VAL A 194 3.16 -9.44 17.96
C VAL A 194 4.33 -8.61 17.43
N LYS A 195 4.70 -7.57 18.19
CA LYS A 195 5.79 -6.67 17.78
C LYS A 195 7.12 -7.41 17.68
N GLY A 196 7.77 -7.30 16.52
CA GLY A 196 9.07 -7.92 16.25
C GLY A 196 9.00 -9.36 15.71
N GLU A 197 7.80 -9.95 15.65
CA GLU A 197 7.61 -11.26 15.00
C GLU A 197 7.45 -11.11 13.49
N SER A 198 7.84 -12.15 12.76
CA SER A 198 7.76 -12.20 11.30
C SER A 198 6.31 -12.27 10.80
N HIS A 199 6.06 -11.68 9.64
CA HIS A 199 4.83 -11.91 8.90
C HIS A 199 4.72 -13.35 8.40
N VAL A 200 3.53 -13.77 8.09
CA VAL A 200 3.23 -15.06 7.45
C VAL A 200 2.40 -14.83 6.18
N ALA A 201 2.26 -15.85 5.36
CA ALA A 201 1.37 -15.78 4.21
C ALA A 201 -0.05 -15.36 4.63
N VAL A 202 -0.69 -14.53 3.83
CA VAL A 202 -2.08 -14.09 4.07
C VAL A 202 -3.01 -15.29 4.22
N GLY A 203 -3.80 -15.29 5.28
CA GLY A 203 -4.69 -16.38 5.68
C GLY A 203 -4.05 -17.41 6.63
N SER A 204 -2.79 -17.20 7.01
CA SER A 204 -2.07 -18.10 7.95
C SER A 204 -1.79 -17.48 9.32
N GLY A 205 -2.15 -16.21 9.52
CA GLY A 205 -1.92 -15.47 10.75
C GLY A 205 -3.19 -15.22 11.57
N GLN A 206 -3.21 -14.08 12.25
CA GLN A 206 -4.27 -13.71 13.18
C GLN A 206 -5.25 -12.66 12.61
N MET A 207 -4.98 -12.14 11.42
CA MET A 207 -5.82 -11.12 10.80
C MET A 207 -7.16 -11.68 10.33
N ASN A 208 -8.25 -10.96 10.59
CA ASN A 208 -9.55 -11.28 10.01
C ASN A 208 -9.63 -10.75 8.56
N ILE A 209 -8.97 -11.44 7.64
CA ILE A 209 -8.85 -11.00 6.24
C ILE A 209 -10.21 -10.74 5.57
N PRO A 210 -11.26 -11.60 5.69
CA PRO A 210 -12.56 -11.31 5.08
C PRO A 210 -13.21 -10.01 5.57
N ALA A 211 -13.00 -9.63 6.85
CA ALA A 211 -13.55 -8.39 7.39
C ALA A 211 -12.97 -7.15 6.70
N LEU A 212 -11.70 -7.17 6.27
CA LEU A 212 -11.06 -6.07 5.55
C LEU A 212 -11.78 -5.77 4.24
N PHE A 213 -12.11 -6.82 3.47
CA PHE A 213 -12.83 -6.70 2.19
C PHE A 213 -14.30 -6.33 2.34
N THR A 214 -14.88 -6.55 3.53
CA THR A 214 -16.23 -6.08 3.86
C THR A 214 -16.25 -4.59 4.22
N ALA A 215 -15.13 -4.08 4.74
CA ALA A 215 -15.01 -2.71 5.24
C ALA A 215 -14.77 -1.66 4.14
N VAL A 216 -14.24 -2.06 2.98
CA VAL A 216 -13.96 -1.15 1.86
C VAL A 216 -15.25 -0.64 1.20
N ASP A 217 -15.15 0.50 0.53
CA ASP A 217 -16.21 1.02 -0.34
C ASP A 217 -16.03 0.44 -1.74
N PRO A 218 -16.95 -0.41 -2.26
CA PRO A 218 -16.79 -1.06 -3.55
C PRO A 218 -16.79 -0.08 -4.75
N ASP A 219 -17.25 1.15 -4.56
CA ASP A 219 -17.24 2.18 -5.61
C ASP A 219 -15.93 2.96 -5.66
N VAL A 220 -15.08 2.83 -4.62
CA VAL A 220 -13.79 3.52 -4.48
C VAL A 220 -12.61 2.55 -4.53
N PHE A 221 -12.78 1.36 -3.97
CA PHE A 221 -11.71 0.38 -3.80
C PHE A 221 -11.26 -0.22 -5.14
N GLU A 222 -9.99 -0.08 -5.46
CA GLU A 222 -9.41 -0.48 -6.76
C GLU A 222 -8.47 -1.68 -6.64
N TRP A 223 -7.61 -1.73 -5.62
CA TRP A 223 -6.56 -2.74 -5.51
C TRP A 223 -6.34 -3.28 -4.11
N ALA A 224 -6.26 -4.60 -4.01
CA ALA A 224 -5.70 -5.29 -2.86
C ALA A 224 -4.23 -5.62 -3.15
N VAL A 225 -3.31 -5.06 -2.38
CA VAL A 225 -1.87 -5.20 -2.58
C VAL A 225 -1.30 -6.12 -1.50
N VAL A 226 -0.80 -7.28 -1.89
CA VAL A 226 -0.13 -8.21 -0.96
C VAL A 226 1.24 -7.68 -0.59
N GLU A 227 1.56 -7.63 0.69
CA GLU A 227 2.90 -7.28 1.16
C GLU A 227 3.30 -8.09 2.40
N LEU A 228 4.60 -8.41 2.48
CA LEU A 228 5.28 -8.93 3.65
C LEU A 228 6.63 -8.22 3.80
N ASP A 229 6.91 -7.65 4.98
CA ASP A 229 8.21 -6.98 5.20
C ASP A 229 9.31 -8.00 5.52
N GLN A 230 8.97 -9.06 6.22
CA GLN A 230 9.83 -10.20 6.56
C GLN A 230 8.99 -11.47 6.74
N CYS A 231 9.57 -12.61 6.49
CA CYS A 231 8.93 -13.92 6.66
C CYS A 231 10.00 -14.96 6.99
N ASP A 232 9.67 -15.91 7.87
CA ASP A 232 10.59 -16.99 8.24
C ASP A 232 10.67 -18.09 7.18
N THR A 233 9.74 -18.09 6.22
CA THR A 233 9.76 -18.97 5.05
C THR A 233 10.28 -18.22 3.82
N ASP A 234 10.52 -18.95 2.72
CA ASP A 234 10.84 -18.32 1.45
C ASP A 234 9.77 -17.31 1.04
N MET A 235 10.19 -16.08 0.73
CA MET A 235 9.29 -14.96 0.51
C MET A 235 8.39 -15.15 -0.72
N LEU A 236 8.91 -15.72 -1.81
CA LEU A 236 8.11 -16.02 -3.01
C LEU A 236 7.07 -17.10 -2.73
N THR A 237 7.43 -18.10 -1.92
CA THR A 237 6.49 -19.13 -1.43
C THR A 237 5.36 -18.52 -0.61
N ALA A 238 5.67 -17.57 0.29
CA ALA A 238 4.67 -16.87 1.08
C ALA A 238 3.75 -15.99 0.21
N VAL A 239 4.30 -15.31 -0.80
CA VAL A 239 3.53 -14.54 -1.80
C VAL A 239 2.58 -15.44 -2.59
N ALA A 240 3.07 -16.61 -3.06
CA ALA A 240 2.25 -17.59 -3.78
C ALA A 240 1.11 -18.15 -2.92
N ALA A 241 1.38 -18.45 -1.66
CA ALA A 241 0.36 -18.90 -0.70
C ALA A 241 -0.69 -17.81 -0.42
N SER A 242 -0.26 -16.56 -0.27
CA SER A 242 -1.14 -15.39 -0.09
C SER A 242 -2.07 -15.20 -1.30
N TYR A 243 -1.52 -15.24 -2.51
CA TYR A 243 -2.30 -15.19 -3.74
C TYR A 243 -3.35 -16.29 -3.79
N LYS A 244 -2.94 -17.54 -3.52
CA LYS A 244 -3.83 -18.70 -3.52
C LYS A 244 -4.95 -18.54 -2.51
N TYR A 245 -4.66 -18.11 -1.29
CA TYR A 245 -5.66 -17.89 -0.26
C TYR A 245 -6.70 -16.86 -0.71
N LEU A 246 -6.25 -15.68 -1.16
CA LEU A 246 -7.13 -14.58 -1.55
C LEU A 246 -8.03 -14.94 -2.73
N THR A 247 -7.48 -15.60 -3.76
CA THR A 247 -8.24 -16.00 -4.96
C THR A 247 -9.20 -17.17 -4.68
N SER A 248 -8.76 -18.18 -3.92
CA SER A 248 -9.59 -19.34 -3.57
C SER A 248 -10.76 -19.00 -2.66
N ASN A 249 -10.66 -17.93 -1.87
CA ASN A 249 -11.75 -17.40 -1.05
C ASN A 249 -12.56 -16.31 -1.77
N HIS A 250 -12.33 -16.08 -3.06
CA HIS A 250 -13.03 -15.09 -3.89
C HIS A 250 -12.95 -13.65 -3.35
N LEU A 251 -11.90 -13.32 -2.59
CA LEU A 251 -11.66 -11.99 -2.04
C LEU A 251 -11.07 -11.05 -3.10
N VAL A 252 -10.31 -11.62 -4.04
CA VAL A 252 -9.69 -10.90 -5.16
C VAL A 252 -9.80 -11.69 -6.45
N ILE A 253 -9.56 -11.02 -7.60
CA ILE A 253 -9.34 -11.66 -8.89
C ILE A 253 -7.89 -11.54 -9.35
N GLY A 254 -7.33 -12.63 -9.85
CA GLY A 254 -6.04 -12.70 -10.50
C GLY A 254 -6.15 -12.83 -12.02
N ASN A 255 -5.00 -12.93 -12.70
CA ASN A 255 -4.92 -13.42 -14.07
C ASN A 255 -5.11 -14.95 -14.04
N VAL A 256 -5.90 -15.47 -14.97
CA VAL A 256 -6.15 -16.92 -15.15
C VAL A 256 -5.17 -17.47 -16.16
#